data_9a1f5e1211990d0a36c14c72aab8c097
#
_entry.id   9a1f5e1211990d0a36c14c72aab8c097
#
_cell.length_a   1.000
_cell.length_b   1.000
_cell.length_c   1.000
_cell.angle_alpha   90.00
_cell.angle_beta   90.00
_cell.angle_gamma   90.00
#
_symmetry.space_group_name_H-M   'P 1'
#
loop_
_entity.id
_entity.type
_entity.pdbx_description
1 polymer ?
#
loop_
_entity_poly.entity_id
_entity_poly.type
_entity_poly.pdbx_seq_one_letter_code
_entity_poly.pdbx_strand_id
1 'polypeptide(L)'
;MSPRVLNYLLYEAGWFACILGAAWGHPWLGTMLGVVPVLVHVLLVRRRADAIALILATAAIGLVVDTTQIGLGTLHFTAGTIADFAGRGASWLPPPWLTLIWAQFAITFHFGLRWMKGRPERAALFGLIGGPL
;
A
#
# COMPACT_ATOMS: atom_id res chain seq x y z
N MET A 1 -18.51 12.52 10.75
CA MET A 1 -17.87 12.07 9.49
C MET A 1 -18.26 10.63 9.21
N SER A 2 -18.64 10.32 7.97
CA SER A 2 -19.00 8.95 7.63
C SER A 2 -17.76 8.02 7.66
N PRO A 3 -17.93 6.72 7.99
CA PRO A 3 -16.80 5.78 7.98
C PRO A 3 -16.10 5.68 6.61
N ARG A 4 -16.84 5.88 5.52
CA ARG A 4 -16.26 5.86 4.17
C ARG A 4 -15.33 7.04 3.94
N VAL A 5 -15.74 8.23 4.34
CA VAL A 5 -14.92 9.44 4.21
C VAL A 5 -13.68 9.33 5.07
N LEU A 6 -13.83 8.90 6.32
CA LEU A 6 -12.69 8.70 7.22
C LEU A 6 -11.69 7.69 6.62
N ASN A 7 -12.19 6.57 6.11
CA ASN A 7 -11.36 5.53 5.51
C ASN A 7 -10.58 6.06 4.30
N TYR A 8 -11.25 6.81 3.44
CA TYR A 8 -10.63 7.43 2.28
C TYR A 8 -9.54 8.43 2.68
N LEU A 9 -9.84 9.29 3.67
CA LEU A 9 -8.87 10.27 4.17
C LEU A 9 -7.65 9.60 4.80
N LEU A 10 -7.85 8.50 5.53
CA LEU A 10 -6.75 7.72 6.11
C LEU A 10 -5.85 7.15 5.00
N TYR A 11 -6.46 6.61 3.95
CA TYR A 11 -5.71 6.09 2.81
C TYR A 11 -4.89 7.20 2.13
N GLU A 12 -5.54 8.33 1.82
CA GLU A 12 -4.87 9.45 1.17
C GLU A 12 -3.72 9.99 2.01
N ALA A 13 -3.95 10.19 3.30
CA ALA A 13 -2.92 10.70 4.22
C ALA A 13 -1.72 9.75 4.28
N GLY A 14 -1.97 8.46 4.39
CA GLY A 14 -0.92 7.44 4.44
C GLY A 14 -0.12 7.36 3.15
N TRP A 15 -0.82 7.36 2.02
CA TRP A 15 -0.21 7.32 0.70
C TRP A 15 0.69 8.54 0.47
N PHE A 16 0.17 9.74 0.75
CA PHE A 16 0.96 10.96 0.64
C PHE A 16 2.17 10.95 1.56
N ALA A 17 2.02 10.50 2.80
CA ALA A 17 3.13 10.42 3.75
C ALA A 17 4.26 9.54 3.20
N CYS A 18 3.92 8.39 2.63
CA CYS A 18 4.92 7.49 2.04
C CYS A 18 5.63 8.12 0.84
N ILE A 19 4.86 8.65 -0.10
CA ILE A 19 5.42 9.19 -1.35
C ILE A 19 6.21 10.47 -1.11
N LEU A 20 5.65 11.40 -0.34
CA LEU A 20 6.33 12.67 -0.07
C LEU A 20 7.56 12.46 0.80
N GLY A 21 7.50 11.54 1.76
CA GLY A 21 8.67 11.17 2.56
C GLY A 21 9.81 10.66 1.68
N ALA A 22 9.50 9.75 0.76
CA ALA A 22 10.49 9.23 -0.17
C ALA A 22 11.02 10.32 -1.11
N ALA A 23 10.13 11.18 -1.64
CA ALA A 23 10.50 12.24 -2.57
C ALA A 23 11.38 13.32 -1.93
N TRP A 24 11.19 13.59 -0.63
CA TRP A 24 11.93 14.62 0.09
C TRP A 24 13.17 14.10 0.82
N GLY A 25 13.57 12.86 0.56
CA GLY A 25 14.77 12.28 1.15
C GLY A 25 14.58 11.76 2.57
N HIS A 26 13.33 11.56 3.01
CA HIS A 26 12.99 11.01 4.33
C HIS A 26 12.09 9.76 4.19
N PRO A 27 12.53 8.71 3.48
CA PRO A 27 11.67 7.54 3.22
C PRO A 27 11.27 6.80 4.48
N TRP A 28 12.14 6.76 5.50
CA TRP A 28 11.84 6.09 6.75
C TRP A 28 10.82 6.86 7.59
N LEU A 29 10.90 8.18 7.59
CA LEU A 29 9.90 9.02 8.25
C LEU A 29 8.53 8.84 7.58
N GLY A 30 8.50 8.85 6.25
CA GLY A 30 7.28 8.60 5.48
C GLY A 30 6.69 7.22 5.79
N THR A 31 7.52 6.19 5.90
CA THR A 31 7.10 4.84 6.27
C THR A 31 6.48 4.82 7.67
N MET A 32 7.14 5.43 8.64
CA MET A 32 6.62 5.49 10.01
C MET A 32 5.28 6.20 10.09
N LEU A 33 5.15 7.34 9.41
CA LEU A 33 3.88 8.07 9.36
C LEU A 33 2.80 7.30 8.61
N GLY A 34 3.17 6.57 7.58
CA GLY A 34 2.25 5.75 6.80
C GLY A 34 1.70 4.53 7.55
N VAL A 35 2.38 4.08 8.59
CA VAL A 35 1.87 3.01 9.46
C VAL A 35 0.68 3.47 10.28
N VAL A 36 0.61 4.75 10.63
CA VAL A 36 -0.44 5.29 11.50
C VAL A 36 -1.85 5.03 10.95
N PRO A 37 -2.18 5.34 9.69
CA PRO A 37 -3.50 5.04 9.14
C PRO A 37 -3.85 3.54 9.19
N VAL A 38 -2.88 2.67 8.95
CA VAL A 38 -3.09 1.22 9.00
C VAL A 38 -3.45 0.78 10.43
N LEU A 39 -2.71 1.27 11.42
CA LEU A 39 -2.99 0.97 12.82
C LEU A 39 -4.36 1.50 13.24
N VAL A 40 -4.69 2.74 12.86
CA VAL A 40 -6.00 3.33 13.16
C VAL A 40 -7.11 2.48 12.55
N HIS A 41 -6.95 2.07 11.30
CA HIS A 41 -7.93 1.22 10.63
C HIS A 41 -8.15 -0.10 11.40
N VAL A 42 -7.07 -0.81 11.74
CA VAL A 42 -7.15 -2.09 12.47
C VAL A 42 -7.80 -1.93 13.83
N LEU A 43 -7.51 -0.82 14.52
CA LEU A 43 -8.09 -0.56 15.84
C LEU A 43 -9.58 -0.24 15.79
N LEU A 44 -10.05 0.38 14.70
CA LEU A 44 -11.44 0.81 14.56
C LEU A 44 -12.37 -0.25 13.96
N VAL A 45 -11.85 -1.26 13.24
CA VAL A 45 -12.70 -2.28 12.63
C VAL A 45 -13.13 -3.34 13.67
N ARG A 46 -14.33 -3.90 13.48
CA ARG A 46 -14.87 -4.91 14.37
C ARG A 46 -14.16 -6.26 14.21
N ARG A 47 -13.89 -6.66 12.97
CA ARG A 47 -13.23 -7.93 12.64
C ARG A 47 -11.74 -7.70 12.34
N ARG A 48 -10.96 -7.51 13.39
CA ARG A 48 -9.54 -7.22 13.26
C ARG A 48 -8.77 -8.33 12.56
N ALA A 49 -9.11 -9.58 12.82
CA ALA A 49 -8.44 -10.71 12.17
C ALA A 49 -8.62 -10.69 10.66
N ASP A 50 -9.83 -10.40 10.17
CA ASP A 50 -10.12 -10.30 8.75
C ASP A 50 -9.41 -9.10 8.12
N ALA A 51 -9.37 -7.97 8.82
CA ALA A 51 -8.67 -6.77 8.36
C ALA A 51 -7.17 -7.01 8.25
N ILE A 52 -6.57 -7.62 9.27
CA ILE A 52 -5.15 -7.97 9.26
C ILE A 52 -4.84 -8.95 8.14
N ALA A 53 -5.68 -9.98 7.96
CA ALA A 53 -5.51 -10.95 6.88
C ALA A 53 -5.54 -10.29 5.50
N LEU A 54 -6.46 -9.36 5.27
CA LEU A 54 -6.57 -8.61 4.02
C LEU A 54 -5.35 -7.71 3.81
N ILE A 55 -4.91 -7.01 4.84
CA ILE A 55 -3.72 -6.15 4.79
C ILE A 55 -2.48 -6.98 4.43
N LEU A 56 -2.29 -8.11 5.11
CA LEU A 56 -1.14 -8.98 4.86
C LEU A 56 -1.20 -9.59 3.45
N ALA A 57 -2.37 -10.02 3.00
CA ALA A 57 -2.54 -10.56 1.66
C ALA A 57 -2.22 -9.53 0.59
N THR A 58 -2.74 -8.31 0.74
CA THR A 58 -2.51 -7.21 -0.20
C THR A 58 -1.03 -6.81 -0.21
N ALA A 59 -0.41 -6.72 0.95
CA ALA A 59 1.02 -6.42 1.06
C ALA A 59 1.87 -7.51 0.42
N ALA A 60 1.51 -8.79 0.60
CA ALA A 60 2.23 -9.91 -0.01
C ALA A 60 2.12 -9.88 -1.54
N ILE A 61 0.94 -9.60 -2.07
CA ILE A 61 0.73 -9.45 -3.52
C ILE A 61 1.58 -8.29 -4.05
N GLY A 62 1.55 -7.17 -3.37
CA GLY A 62 2.35 -6.00 -3.73
C GLY A 62 3.84 -6.30 -3.69
N LEU A 63 4.29 -7.02 -2.67
CA LEU A 63 5.69 -7.44 -2.54
C LEU A 63 6.13 -8.29 -3.73
N VAL A 64 5.30 -9.26 -4.14
CA VAL A 64 5.58 -10.11 -5.30
C VAL A 64 5.64 -9.28 -6.58
N VAL A 65 4.66 -8.42 -6.80
CA VAL A 65 4.59 -7.55 -7.99
C VAL A 65 5.81 -6.64 -8.07
N ASP A 66 6.12 -5.94 -7.00
CA ASP A 66 7.22 -4.98 -6.97
C ASP A 66 8.58 -5.66 -7.10
N THR A 67 8.76 -6.80 -6.42
CA THR A 67 9.99 -7.59 -6.53
C THR A 67 10.20 -8.08 -7.96
N THR A 68 9.13 -8.51 -8.63
CA THR A 68 9.19 -8.93 -10.04
C THR A 68 9.61 -7.76 -10.92
N GLN A 69 9.03 -6.58 -10.72
CA GLN A 69 9.39 -5.38 -11.50
C GLN A 69 10.83 -4.95 -11.27
N ILE A 70 11.33 -5.05 -10.05
CA ILE A 70 12.73 -4.78 -9.74
C ILE A 70 13.63 -5.78 -10.48
N GLY A 71 13.28 -7.06 -10.44
CA GLY A 71 14.02 -8.11 -11.13
C GLY A 71 14.04 -7.94 -12.66
N LEU A 72 12.97 -7.39 -13.23
CA LEU A 72 12.88 -7.10 -14.66
C LEU A 72 13.54 -5.77 -15.05
N GLY A 73 14.01 -4.98 -14.08
CA GLY A 73 14.64 -3.68 -14.33
C GLY A 73 13.66 -2.55 -14.64
N THR A 74 12.35 -2.76 -14.44
CA THR A 74 11.34 -1.72 -14.69
C THR A 74 11.20 -0.75 -13.53
N LEU A 75 11.59 -1.17 -12.32
CA LEU A 75 11.62 -0.32 -11.12
C LEU A 75 13.02 -0.26 -10.56
N HIS A 76 13.43 0.91 -10.11
CA HIS A 76 14.74 1.15 -9.52
C HIS A 76 14.62 2.16 -8.37
N PHE A 77 15.24 1.84 -7.24
CA PHE A 77 15.21 2.69 -6.05
C PHE A 77 16.63 3.02 -5.61
N THR A 78 16.88 4.29 -5.28
CA THR A 78 18.20 4.78 -4.89
C THR A 78 18.36 4.92 -3.38
N ALA A 79 17.25 4.98 -2.62
CA ALA A 79 17.29 5.17 -1.17
C ALA A 79 16.03 4.62 -0.51
N GLY A 80 16.11 4.40 0.80
CA GLY A 80 14.99 3.96 1.61
C GLY A 80 14.66 2.48 1.43
N THR A 81 15.60 1.69 0.90
CA THR A 81 15.43 0.27 0.66
C THR A 81 15.90 -0.55 1.85
N ILE A 82 15.50 -1.81 1.89
CA ILE A 82 15.99 -2.74 2.89
C ILE A 82 17.51 -2.94 2.75
N ALA A 83 18.05 -2.77 1.55
CA ALA A 83 19.47 -2.84 1.31
C ALA A 83 20.28 -1.82 2.12
N ASP A 84 19.68 -0.71 2.49
CA ASP A 84 20.31 0.31 3.33
C ASP A 84 20.64 -0.23 4.73
N PHE A 85 19.90 -1.25 5.20
CA PHE A 85 20.15 -1.93 6.47
C PHE A 85 20.81 -3.29 6.32
N ALA A 86 20.28 -4.10 5.38
CA ALA A 86 20.67 -5.51 5.25
C ALA A 86 21.78 -5.75 4.24
N GLY A 87 22.26 -4.67 3.56
CA GLY A 87 23.31 -4.76 2.56
C GLY A 87 22.79 -5.12 1.17
N ARG A 88 23.70 -5.13 0.20
CA ARG A 88 23.38 -5.29 -1.23
C ARG A 88 22.65 -6.58 -1.58
N GLY A 89 22.77 -7.63 -0.74
CA GLY A 89 22.06 -8.88 -0.95
C GLY A 89 20.54 -8.75 -0.91
N ALA A 90 20.00 -7.67 -0.31
CA ALA A 90 18.56 -7.39 -0.22
C ALA A 90 18.11 -6.34 -1.24
N SER A 91 18.92 -6.00 -2.23
CA SER A 91 18.59 -4.96 -3.24
C SER A 91 17.42 -5.36 -4.15
N TRP A 92 17.05 -6.62 -4.20
CA TRP A 92 15.93 -7.14 -4.97
C TRP A 92 14.57 -6.88 -4.28
N LEU A 93 14.57 -6.46 -3.02
CA LEU A 93 13.36 -6.17 -2.28
C LEU A 93 12.93 -4.71 -2.48
N PRO A 94 11.62 -4.44 -2.58
CA PRO A 94 11.13 -3.07 -2.66
C PRO A 94 11.32 -2.36 -1.33
N PRO A 95 11.36 -1.02 -1.33
CA PRO A 95 11.44 -0.26 -0.08
C PRO A 95 10.17 -0.46 0.76
N PRO A 96 10.30 -0.43 2.11
CA PRO A 96 9.14 -0.64 2.99
C PRO A 96 7.98 0.32 2.78
N TRP A 97 8.25 1.57 2.41
CA TRP A 97 7.18 2.54 2.15
C TRP A 97 6.30 2.13 0.96
N LEU A 98 6.86 1.48 -0.04
CA LEU A 98 6.11 1.00 -1.19
C LEU A 98 5.21 -0.19 -0.81
N THR A 99 5.75 -1.14 -0.06
CA THR A 99 4.96 -2.27 0.48
C THR A 99 3.83 -1.77 1.37
N LEU A 100 4.09 -0.74 2.16
CA LEU A 100 3.10 -0.13 3.04
C LEU A 100 1.95 0.51 2.24
N ILE A 101 2.21 1.07 1.07
CA ILE A 101 1.16 1.59 0.18
C ILE A 101 0.19 0.47 -0.21
N TRP A 102 0.69 -0.73 -0.50
CA TRP A 102 -0.17 -1.89 -0.76
C TRP A 102 -1.03 -2.25 0.46
N ALA A 103 -0.43 -2.22 1.65
CA ALA A 103 -1.18 -2.45 2.88
C ALA A 103 -2.28 -1.39 3.09
N GLN A 104 -1.99 -0.14 2.80
CA GLN A 104 -2.95 0.96 2.87
C GLN A 104 -4.08 0.79 1.85
N PHE A 105 -3.77 0.24 0.68
CA PHE A 105 -4.77 -0.04 -0.34
C PHE A 105 -5.85 -1.01 0.16
N ALA A 106 -5.48 -1.95 1.03
CA ALA A 106 -6.43 -2.84 1.67
C ALA A 106 -7.51 -2.10 2.47
N ILE A 107 -7.18 -0.95 3.04
CA ILE A 107 -8.14 -0.10 3.76
C ILE A 107 -9.25 0.35 2.81
N THR A 108 -8.88 0.73 1.60
CA THR A 108 -9.82 1.16 0.56
C THR A 108 -10.78 0.04 0.16
N PHE A 109 -10.29 -1.19 0.06
CA PHE A 109 -11.13 -2.35 -0.29
C PHE A 109 -12.28 -2.56 0.67
N HIS A 110 -12.08 -2.29 1.94
CA HIS A 110 -13.10 -2.57 2.94
C HIS A 110 -14.37 -1.74 2.76
N PHE A 111 -14.24 -0.49 2.37
CA PHE A 111 -15.37 0.43 2.20
C PHE A 111 -15.46 1.04 0.81
N GLY A 112 -14.33 1.46 0.26
CA GLY A 112 -14.28 2.24 -0.97
C GLY A 112 -14.73 1.48 -2.20
N LEU A 113 -14.43 0.20 -2.26
CA LEU A 113 -14.70 -0.65 -3.41
C LEU A 113 -15.85 -1.64 -3.21
N ARG A 114 -16.64 -1.48 -2.16
CA ARG A 114 -17.79 -2.37 -1.89
C ARG A 114 -18.80 -2.40 -3.03
N TRP A 115 -18.94 -1.30 -3.75
CA TRP A 115 -19.87 -1.21 -4.88
C TRP A 115 -19.49 -2.14 -6.04
N MET A 116 -18.25 -2.62 -6.08
CA MET A 116 -17.78 -3.58 -7.08
C MET A 116 -17.98 -5.04 -6.63
N LYS A 117 -18.34 -5.25 -5.37
CA LYS A 117 -18.49 -6.61 -4.82
C LYS A 117 -19.59 -7.36 -5.54
N GLY A 118 -19.28 -8.56 -6.02
CA GLY A 118 -20.23 -9.36 -6.79
C GLY A 118 -20.46 -8.91 -8.23
N ARG A 119 -19.71 -7.93 -8.71
CA ARG A 119 -19.82 -7.40 -10.07
C ARG A 119 -18.43 -7.34 -10.73
N PRO A 120 -17.94 -8.48 -11.24
CA PRO A 120 -16.60 -8.53 -11.82
C PRO A 120 -16.42 -7.63 -13.04
N GLU A 121 -17.50 -7.36 -13.78
CA GLU A 121 -17.48 -6.45 -14.93
C GLU A 121 -17.09 -5.01 -14.53
N ARG A 122 -17.55 -4.56 -13.35
CA ARG A 122 -17.18 -3.23 -12.84
C ARG A 122 -15.72 -3.18 -12.41
N ALA A 123 -15.24 -4.23 -11.78
CA ALA A 123 -13.84 -4.33 -11.39
C ALA A 123 -12.92 -4.34 -12.61
N ALA A 124 -13.31 -5.09 -13.66
CA ALA A 124 -12.56 -5.15 -14.90
C ALA A 124 -12.53 -3.79 -15.60
N LEU A 125 -13.68 -3.12 -15.69
CA LEU A 125 -13.78 -1.80 -16.31
C LEU A 125 -12.92 -0.77 -15.55
N PHE A 126 -12.99 -0.79 -14.22
CA PHE A 126 -12.22 0.13 -13.38
C PHE A 126 -10.71 -0.10 -13.56
N GLY A 127 -10.29 -1.37 -13.60
CA GLY A 127 -8.90 -1.74 -13.84
C GLY A 127 -8.41 -1.33 -15.23
N LEU A 128 -9.28 -1.45 -16.25
CA LEU A 128 -8.95 -1.05 -17.63
C LEU A 128 -8.74 0.47 -17.75
N ILE A 129 -9.59 1.26 -17.09
CA ILE A 129 -9.51 2.72 -17.14
C ILE A 129 -8.35 3.22 -16.28
N GLY A 130 -8.16 2.67 -15.07
CA GLY A 130 -7.17 3.13 -14.12
C GLY A 130 -5.78 2.53 -14.33
N GLY A 131 -5.71 1.27 -14.76
CA GLY A 131 -4.46 0.53 -14.84
C GLY A 131 -3.45 1.05 -15.87
N PRO A 132 -3.86 1.36 -17.12
CA PRO A 132 -2.93 1.87 -18.14
C PRO A 132 -2.48 3.32 -17.92
N LEU A 133 -3.18 4.03 -17.05
CA LEU A 133 -2.89 5.43 -16.76
C LEU A 133 -1.92 5.56 -15.59
#